data_15b80b62efde4929bfd3530abf0a1a9c
#
_entry.id   15b80b62efde4929bfd3530abf0a1a9c
#
_cell.length_a   1.000
_cell.length_b   1.000
_cell.length_c   1.000
_cell.angle_alpha   90.00
_cell.angle_beta   90.00
_cell.angle_gamma   90.00
#
_symmetry.space_group_name_H-M   'P 1'
#
loop_
_entity.id
_entity.type
_entity.pdbx_description
1 polymer ?
#
loop_
_entity_poly.entity_id
_entity_poly.type
_entity_poly.pdbx_seq_one_letter_code
_entity_poly.pdbx_strand_id
1 'polypeptide(L)'
;MPRVALGLGESSIDRARIAKEENGSLSMQWFVRLPNGQLVRRTTRGKCSKGELRRRAHAKADELIALSGQSGAWKGSSSMSDYITREAIPSVETADDSVLRPRTKKSYLRVLSLVADALKGFRIADAVRPRTLEEALASIALSSGTATARQCAKTMSKYVLEPLVRDEVIAHNPLRSFKPRLPEHRGTSKAVGGQALAPDERERVIGYLLSIDPNDVEPPKRGRYTVKDRRSLRRSVVEITLLQAATGLRISEARLLTRGSMGEEGGVLSVTVTAEVSKTHRGRTIPVTDERVADRMRRRMEEAGDDAEALLFPAPAASGSVWDLNNAEHAIKKLYRELADELDIPLLREVSTHVWRATLNTEWMQRGIPEVIRSAYFGHSPEVNRNYYTDTTNVSVLVGMLRQGNGESV
;
A
#
# COMPACT_ATOMS: atom_id res chain seq x y z
N MET A 1 -16.77 43.55 10.36
CA MET A 1 -17.02 42.13 10.67
C MET A 1 -16.31 41.28 9.61
N PRO A 2 -15.55 40.23 9.98
CA PRO A 2 -14.92 39.37 9.02
C PRO A 2 -15.99 38.69 8.12
N ARG A 3 -15.77 38.67 6.83
CA ARG A 3 -16.65 37.99 5.88
C ARG A 3 -16.61 36.49 6.14
N VAL A 4 -17.72 35.93 6.61
CA VAL A 4 -17.85 34.48 6.78
C VAL A 4 -17.77 33.85 5.39
N ALA A 5 -16.82 32.93 5.20
CA ALA A 5 -16.67 32.19 3.95
C ALA A 5 -17.90 31.29 3.74
N LEU A 6 -18.42 31.26 2.50
CA LEU A 6 -19.52 30.36 2.14
C LEU A 6 -19.05 28.90 2.12
N GLY A 7 -19.80 28.01 2.71
CA GLY A 7 -19.66 26.57 2.56
C GLY A 7 -20.04 26.09 1.15
N LEU A 8 -19.70 24.85 0.80
CA LEU A 8 -20.09 24.22 -0.48
C LEU A 8 -21.60 24.07 -0.56
N GLY A 9 -22.20 24.49 -1.69
CA GLY A 9 -23.64 24.54 -1.85
C GLY A 9 -24.31 25.71 -1.11
N GLU A 10 -23.56 26.55 -0.40
CA GLU A 10 -24.09 27.68 0.35
C GLU A 10 -24.16 28.94 -0.53
N SER A 11 -25.21 29.74 -0.34
CA SER A 11 -25.36 31.01 -1.01
C SER A 11 -25.42 32.19 -0.03
N SER A 12 -25.07 33.39 -0.50
CA SER A 12 -25.17 34.62 0.31
C SER A 12 -26.52 35.34 0.17
N ILE A 13 -27.53 34.70 -0.41
CA ILE A 13 -28.82 35.33 -0.79
C ILE A 13 -29.51 35.97 0.41
N ASP A 14 -29.57 35.27 1.53
CA ASP A 14 -30.27 35.77 2.73
C ASP A 14 -29.57 36.93 3.40
N ARG A 15 -28.29 37.07 3.19
CA ARG A 15 -27.42 38.16 3.70
C ARG A 15 -27.25 39.29 2.68
N ALA A 16 -27.77 39.11 1.43
CA ALA A 16 -27.56 40.05 0.34
C ALA A 16 -28.48 41.29 0.48
N ARG A 17 -27.91 42.47 0.25
CA ARG A 17 -28.66 43.74 0.22
C ARG A 17 -29.48 43.83 -1.04
N ILE A 18 -30.75 44.20 -0.90
CA ILE A 18 -31.66 44.47 -2.01
C ILE A 18 -31.69 46.00 -2.24
N ALA A 19 -31.35 46.46 -3.44
CA ALA A 19 -31.41 47.84 -3.82
C ALA A 19 -32.64 48.08 -4.71
N LYS A 20 -33.24 49.27 -4.63
CA LYS A 20 -34.30 49.72 -5.51
C LYS A 20 -33.65 50.58 -6.64
N GLU A 21 -33.90 50.23 -7.86
CA GLU A 21 -33.41 50.95 -9.05
C GLU A 21 -34.36 52.10 -9.43
N GLU A 22 -33.87 53.09 -10.20
CA GLU A 22 -34.62 54.28 -10.61
C GLU A 22 -35.89 53.94 -11.39
N ASN A 23 -35.90 52.83 -12.13
CA ASN A 23 -37.04 52.32 -12.90
C ASN A 23 -38.09 51.57 -12.04
N GLY A 24 -37.93 51.60 -10.70
CA GLY A 24 -38.80 50.94 -9.74
C GLY A 24 -38.59 49.42 -9.56
N SER A 25 -37.62 48.84 -10.26
CA SER A 25 -37.25 47.42 -10.05
C SER A 25 -36.39 47.23 -8.82
N LEU A 26 -36.41 46.04 -8.26
CA LEU A 26 -35.48 45.62 -7.22
C LEU A 26 -34.32 44.86 -7.83
N SER A 27 -33.11 45.06 -7.30
CA SER A 27 -31.93 44.32 -7.69
C SER A 27 -31.20 43.76 -6.45
N MET A 28 -30.64 42.58 -6.58
CA MET A 28 -29.89 41.92 -5.53
C MET A 28 -28.68 41.17 -6.12
N GLN A 29 -27.50 41.50 -5.65
CA GLN A 29 -26.26 40.82 -5.99
C GLN A 29 -25.96 39.78 -4.92
N TRP A 30 -25.66 38.54 -5.33
CA TRP A 30 -25.39 37.45 -4.46
C TRP A 30 -24.32 36.52 -5.01
N PHE A 31 -23.79 35.66 -4.15
CA PHE A 31 -22.77 34.67 -4.44
C PHE A 31 -23.29 33.28 -4.06
N VAL A 32 -22.87 32.27 -4.82
CA VAL A 32 -23.06 30.86 -4.46
C VAL A 32 -21.74 30.14 -4.63
N ARG A 33 -21.40 29.30 -3.68
CA ARG A 33 -20.26 28.40 -3.77
C ARG A 33 -20.75 27.07 -4.27
N LEU A 34 -20.45 26.75 -5.52
CA LEU A 34 -20.87 25.51 -6.16
C LEU A 34 -20.20 24.27 -5.50
N PRO A 35 -20.78 23.05 -5.62
CA PRO A 35 -20.16 21.82 -5.16
C PRO A 35 -18.71 21.61 -5.67
N ASN A 36 -18.38 22.09 -6.87
CA ASN A 36 -17.03 22.06 -7.44
C ASN A 36 -16.08 23.14 -6.83
N GLY A 37 -16.52 23.86 -5.78
CA GLY A 37 -15.75 24.90 -5.08
C GLY A 37 -15.70 26.26 -5.77
N GLN A 38 -16.22 26.38 -6.97
CA GLN A 38 -16.24 27.66 -7.68
C GLN A 38 -17.19 28.62 -6.98
N LEU A 39 -16.74 29.87 -6.76
CA LEU A 39 -17.57 30.95 -6.28
C LEU A 39 -18.16 31.71 -7.48
N VAL A 40 -19.48 31.63 -7.63
CA VAL A 40 -20.19 32.26 -8.73
C VAL A 40 -20.94 33.50 -8.22
N ARG A 41 -20.73 34.64 -8.87
CA ARG A 41 -21.45 35.89 -8.62
C ARG A 41 -22.64 36.00 -9.57
N ARG A 42 -23.81 36.36 -9.03
CA ARG A 42 -25.03 36.58 -9.84
C ARG A 42 -25.76 37.83 -9.36
N THR A 43 -26.61 38.37 -10.23
CA THR A 43 -27.52 39.45 -9.89
C THR A 43 -28.93 39.05 -10.32
N THR A 44 -29.89 39.16 -9.42
CA THR A 44 -31.30 38.93 -9.70
C THR A 44 -32.01 40.27 -9.66
N ARG A 45 -32.82 40.56 -10.70
CA ARG A 45 -33.59 41.80 -10.87
C ARG A 45 -35.04 41.50 -11.17
N GLY A 46 -35.93 42.37 -10.75
CA GLY A 46 -37.37 42.23 -11.09
C GLY A 46 -38.25 43.30 -10.45
N LYS A 47 -39.40 43.59 -11.10
CA LYS A 47 -40.47 44.34 -10.51
C LYS A 47 -41.37 43.43 -9.69
N CYS A 48 -40.96 43.06 -8.50
CA CYS A 48 -41.58 42.10 -7.62
C CYS A 48 -41.31 42.45 -6.14
N SER A 49 -41.97 41.75 -5.22
CA SER A 49 -41.67 41.92 -3.80
C SER A 49 -40.25 41.45 -3.43
N LYS A 50 -39.72 41.93 -2.30
CA LYS A 50 -38.38 41.49 -1.80
C LYS A 50 -38.35 39.96 -1.55
N GLY A 51 -39.43 39.40 -1.06
CA GLY A 51 -39.53 37.94 -0.84
C GLY A 51 -39.50 37.15 -2.14
N GLU A 52 -40.25 37.63 -3.18
CA GLU A 52 -40.27 37.02 -4.49
C GLU A 52 -38.88 37.09 -5.17
N LEU A 53 -38.19 38.22 -5.02
CA LEU A 53 -36.81 38.37 -5.56
C LEU A 53 -35.84 37.36 -4.93
N ARG A 54 -35.96 37.14 -3.61
CA ARG A 54 -35.15 36.10 -2.92
C ARG A 54 -35.50 34.69 -3.39
N ARG A 55 -36.80 34.35 -3.51
CA ARG A 55 -37.22 33.03 -4.00
C ARG A 55 -36.62 32.75 -5.40
N ARG A 56 -36.67 33.72 -6.31
CA ARG A 56 -36.08 33.62 -7.65
C ARG A 56 -34.56 33.46 -7.60
N ALA A 57 -33.91 34.12 -6.67
CA ALA A 57 -32.46 33.97 -6.47
C ALA A 57 -32.10 32.59 -5.93
N HIS A 58 -32.86 32.05 -4.95
CA HIS A 58 -32.68 30.68 -4.44
C HIS A 58 -32.90 29.64 -5.53
N ALA A 59 -34.00 29.71 -6.27
CA ALA A 59 -34.26 28.79 -7.39
C ALA A 59 -33.11 28.78 -8.40
N LYS A 60 -32.54 29.95 -8.69
CA LYS A 60 -31.39 30.05 -9.59
C LYS A 60 -30.08 29.56 -8.98
N ALA A 61 -29.91 29.66 -7.67
CA ALA A 61 -28.78 29.04 -6.95
C ALA A 61 -28.88 27.51 -6.96
N ASP A 62 -30.08 26.97 -6.67
CA ASP A 62 -30.35 25.53 -6.70
C ASP A 62 -30.14 24.93 -8.10
N GLU A 63 -30.57 25.64 -9.15
CA GLU A 63 -30.30 25.25 -10.55
C GLU A 63 -28.78 25.20 -10.84
N LEU A 64 -28.03 26.20 -10.40
CA LEU A 64 -26.56 26.25 -10.56
C LEU A 64 -25.87 25.13 -9.79
N ILE A 65 -26.34 24.83 -8.56
CA ILE A 65 -25.85 23.73 -7.74
C ILE A 65 -26.13 22.39 -8.39
N ALA A 66 -27.37 22.17 -8.87
CA ALA A 66 -27.77 20.94 -9.54
C ALA A 66 -26.98 20.72 -10.85
N LEU A 67 -26.80 21.76 -11.68
CA LEU A 67 -26.00 21.71 -12.90
C LEU A 67 -24.52 21.44 -12.61
N SER A 68 -23.99 21.89 -11.49
CA SER A 68 -22.60 21.68 -11.10
C SER A 68 -22.32 20.26 -10.53
N GLY A 69 -23.36 19.52 -10.19
CA GLY A 69 -23.28 18.12 -9.75
C GLY A 69 -23.39 17.09 -10.87
N GLN A 70 -23.65 17.51 -12.13
CA GLN A 70 -23.69 16.60 -13.28
C GLN A 70 -22.31 16.45 -13.93
N SER A 71 -22.02 15.26 -14.47
CA SER A 71 -20.78 14.96 -15.22
C SER A 71 -20.59 16.00 -16.32
N GLY A 72 -19.49 16.77 -16.28
CA GLY A 72 -19.21 17.88 -17.19
C GLY A 72 -18.97 19.23 -16.50
N ALA A 73 -19.05 19.30 -15.17
CA ALA A 73 -18.84 20.53 -14.38
C ALA A 73 -17.36 20.97 -14.30
N TRP A 74 -16.42 20.08 -14.51
CA TRP A 74 -14.98 20.38 -14.46
C TRP A 74 -14.50 20.99 -15.77
N LYS A 75 -13.69 22.04 -15.65
CA LYS A 75 -13.11 22.77 -16.79
C LYS A 75 -11.61 22.93 -16.58
N GLY A 76 -10.86 23.22 -17.63
CA GLY A 76 -9.43 23.54 -17.52
C GLY A 76 -9.12 24.66 -16.53
N SER A 77 -10.08 25.57 -16.27
CA SER A 77 -9.96 26.65 -15.28
C SER A 77 -10.25 26.23 -13.84
N SER A 78 -10.75 25.02 -13.60
CA SER A 78 -11.02 24.48 -12.26
C SER A 78 -9.72 24.13 -11.51
N SER A 79 -9.77 24.11 -10.18
CA SER A 79 -8.63 23.73 -9.35
C SER A 79 -8.32 22.23 -9.50
N MET A 80 -7.05 21.89 -9.75
CA MET A 80 -6.59 20.50 -9.84
C MET A 80 -6.68 19.79 -8.48
N SER A 81 -6.29 20.47 -7.41
CA SER A 81 -6.38 19.90 -6.04
C SER A 81 -7.81 19.59 -5.64
N ASP A 82 -8.77 20.48 -6.00
CA ASP A 82 -10.19 20.23 -5.72
C ASP A 82 -10.73 19.04 -6.54
N TYR A 83 -10.33 18.91 -7.81
CA TYR A 83 -10.69 17.74 -8.62
C TYR A 83 -10.18 16.44 -8.00
N ILE A 84 -8.91 16.41 -7.62
CA ILE A 84 -8.34 15.20 -6.99
C ILE A 84 -9.11 14.84 -5.71
N THR A 85 -9.40 15.82 -4.86
CA THR A 85 -10.05 15.61 -3.57
C THR A 85 -11.51 15.18 -3.69
N ARG A 86 -12.23 15.67 -4.71
CA ARG A 86 -13.68 15.48 -4.83
C ARG A 86 -14.08 14.40 -5.82
N GLU A 87 -13.22 14.07 -6.77
CA GLU A 87 -13.50 13.06 -7.79
C GLU A 87 -12.55 11.87 -7.68
N ALA A 88 -11.24 12.11 -7.76
CA ALA A 88 -10.27 11.03 -7.83
C ALA A 88 -10.16 10.23 -6.52
N ILE A 89 -10.11 10.90 -5.36
CA ILE A 89 -10.07 10.24 -4.05
C ILE A 89 -11.34 9.42 -3.80
N PRO A 90 -12.56 9.96 -3.90
CA PRO A 90 -13.79 9.18 -3.72
C PRO A 90 -13.91 8.01 -4.70
N SER A 91 -13.48 8.16 -5.96
CA SER A 91 -13.51 7.06 -6.93
C SER A 91 -12.63 5.87 -6.51
N VAL A 92 -11.50 6.13 -5.84
CA VAL A 92 -10.65 5.09 -5.28
C VAL A 92 -11.25 4.50 -4.00
N GLU A 93 -11.84 5.32 -3.13
CA GLU A 93 -12.48 4.88 -1.88
C GLU A 93 -13.65 3.94 -2.14
N THR A 94 -14.51 4.29 -3.09
CA THR A 94 -15.74 3.54 -3.42
C THR A 94 -15.51 2.39 -4.40
N ALA A 95 -14.29 2.24 -4.96
CA ALA A 95 -13.98 1.12 -5.84
C ALA A 95 -14.26 -0.22 -5.14
N ASP A 96 -14.76 -1.22 -5.88
CA ASP A 96 -15.01 -2.55 -5.34
C ASP A 96 -13.70 -3.23 -4.89
N ASP A 97 -13.73 -3.96 -3.77
CA ASP A 97 -12.54 -4.62 -3.20
C ASP A 97 -12.01 -5.75 -4.08
N SER A 98 -12.85 -6.33 -4.95
CA SER A 98 -12.43 -7.30 -5.97
C SER A 98 -11.58 -6.67 -7.07
N VAL A 99 -11.82 -5.38 -7.38
CA VAL A 99 -11.09 -4.59 -8.38
C VAL A 99 -9.85 -3.93 -7.76
N LEU A 100 -9.99 -3.41 -6.54
CA LEU A 100 -8.93 -2.66 -5.86
C LEU A 100 -8.86 -3.04 -4.38
N ARG A 101 -7.91 -3.92 -4.05
CA ARG A 101 -7.72 -4.41 -2.68
C ARG A 101 -7.56 -3.28 -1.65
N PRO A 102 -8.07 -3.43 -0.41
CA PRO A 102 -8.05 -2.37 0.63
C PRO A 102 -6.67 -1.75 0.87
N ARG A 103 -5.60 -2.57 0.87
CA ARG A 103 -4.22 -2.06 1.02
C ARG A 103 -3.80 -1.19 -0.16
N THR A 104 -4.22 -1.53 -1.37
CA THR A 104 -3.93 -0.76 -2.58
C THR A 104 -4.70 0.56 -2.56
N LYS A 105 -5.99 0.54 -2.15
CA LYS A 105 -6.79 1.75 -1.93
C LYS A 105 -6.07 2.69 -0.97
N LYS A 106 -5.70 2.22 0.24
CA LYS A 106 -4.98 3.02 1.24
C LYS A 106 -3.70 3.65 0.68
N SER A 107 -2.95 2.90 -0.12
CA SER A 107 -1.74 3.39 -0.78
C SER A 107 -2.05 4.46 -1.83
N TYR A 108 -3.07 4.25 -2.65
CA TYR A 108 -3.47 5.21 -3.69
C TYR A 108 -4.05 6.49 -3.09
N LEU A 109 -4.87 6.40 -2.05
CA LEU A 109 -5.40 7.56 -1.33
C LEU A 109 -4.26 8.42 -0.77
N ARG A 110 -3.27 7.79 -0.13
CA ARG A 110 -2.09 8.50 0.37
C ARG A 110 -1.36 9.26 -0.75
N VAL A 111 -1.08 8.61 -1.88
CA VAL A 111 -0.33 9.27 -2.96
C VAL A 111 -1.16 10.30 -3.71
N LEU A 112 -2.49 10.13 -3.82
CA LEU A 112 -3.37 11.16 -4.37
C LEU A 112 -3.42 12.40 -3.49
N SER A 113 -3.40 12.25 -2.16
CA SER A 113 -3.28 13.38 -1.24
C SER A 113 -1.97 14.13 -1.43
N LEU A 114 -0.83 13.45 -1.58
CA LEU A 114 0.46 14.08 -1.88
C LEU A 114 0.44 14.85 -3.20
N VAL A 115 -0.23 14.31 -4.23
CA VAL A 115 -0.38 14.99 -5.53
C VAL A 115 -1.30 16.22 -5.41
N ALA A 116 -2.40 16.11 -4.65
CA ALA A 116 -3.31 17.22 -4.40
C ALA A 116 -2.62 18.39 -3.69
N ASP A 117 -1.77 18.08 -2.70
CA ASP A 117 -0.98 19.08 -1.99
C ASP A 117 0.09 19.73 -2.88
N ALA A 118 0.81 18.93 -3.67
CA ALA A 118 1.84 19.42 -4.56
C ALA A 118 1.30 20.29 -5.72
N LEU A 119 0.04 20.06 -6.13
CA LEU A 119 -0.65 20.83 -7.18
C LEU A 119 -1.65 21.84 -6.62
N LYS A 120 -1.58 22.14 -5.33
CA LYS A 120 -2.42 23.16 -4.69
C LYS A 120 -2.16 24.53 -5.32
N GLY A 121 -3.25 25.22 -5.71
CA GLY A 121 -3.20 26.53 -6.37
C GLY A 121 -3.09 26.48 -7.89
N PHE A 122 -2.83 25.34 -8.50
CA PHE A 122 -2.83 25.20 -9.95
C PHE A 122 -4.23 24.90 -10.49
N ARG A 123 -4.57 25.51 -11.64
CA ARG A 123 -5.72 25.13 -12.45
C ARG A 123 -5.42 23.83 -13.19
N ILE A 124 -6.42 23.07 -13.57
CA ILE A 124 -6.24 21.82 -14.33
C ILE A 124 -5.39 22.05 -15.58
N ALA A 125 -5.71 23.09 -16.38
CA ALA A 125 -4.97 23.42 -17.61
C ALA A 125 -3.47 23.73 -17.37
N ASP A 126 -3.12 24.29 -16.21
CA ASP A 126 -1.74 24.61 -15.86
C ASP A 126 -1.04 23.42 -15.21
N ALA A 127 -1.75 22.68 -14.37
CA ALA A 127 -1.24 21.49 -13.67
C ALA A 127 -0.81 20.36 -14.63
N VAL A 128 -1.51 20.20 -15.77
CA VAL A 128 -1.22 19.14 -16.75
C VAL A 128 -0.04 19.45 -17.68
N ARG A 129 0.56 20.63 -17.58
CA ARG A 129 1.77 20.95 -18.34
C ARG A 129 2.92 20.04 -17.90
N PRO A 130 3.70 19.47 -18.85
CA PRO A 130 4.80 18.56 -18.52
C PRO A 130 5.75 19.11 -17.46
N ARG A 131 6.14 20.38 -17.58
CA ARG A 131 7.04 21.05 -16.62
C ARG A 131 6.44 21.14 -15.21
N THR A 132 5.17 21.53 -15.09
CA THR A 132 4.48 21.62 -13.79
C THR A 132 4.36 20.25 -13.12
N LEU A 133 4.02 19.21 -13.90
CA LEU A 133 3.98 17.83 -13.40
C LEU A 133 5.35 17.35 -12.95
N GLU A 134 6.40 17.65 -13.70
CA GLU A 134 7.77 17.27 -13.35
C GLU A 134 8.22 17.96 -12.06
N GLU A 135 7.99 19.26 -11.92
CA GLU A 135 8.32 20.03 -10.71
C GLU A 135 7.55 19.52 -9.48
N ALA A 136 6.24 19.25 -9.61
CA ALA A 136 5.44 18.68 -8.53
C ALA A 136 5.92 17.28 -8.10
N LEU A 137 6.18 16.40 -9.07
CA LEU A 137 6.67 15.05 -8.79
C LEU A 137 8.11 15.07 -8.25
N ALA A 138 8.96 16.00 -8.70
CA ALA A 138 10.29 16.17 -8.15
C ALA A 138 10.25 16.64 -6.69
N SER A 139 9.35 17.56 -6.34
CA SER A 139 9.11 17.98 -4.95
C SER A 139 8.69 16.79 -4.06
N ILE A 140 7.77 15.96 -4.55
CA ILE A 140 7.39 14.72 -3.85
C ILE A 140 8.57 13.75 -3.74
N ALA A 141 9.42 13.65 -4.77
CA ALA A 141 10.60 12.79 -4.72
C ALA A 141 11.59 13.24 -3.63
N LEU A 142 11.78 14.53 -3.48
CA LEU A 142 12.65 15.10 -2.44
C LEU A 142 12.12 14.90 -1.02
N SER A 143 10.80 15.03 -0.83
CA SER A 143 10.18 14.92 0.51
C SER A 143 9.84 13.49 0.92
N SER A 144 9.44 12.65 -0.03
CA SER A 144 8.85 11.32 0.24
C SER A 144 9.56 10.17 -0.50
N GLY A 145 10.61 10.47 -1.25
CA GLY A 145 11.43 9.52 -1.99
C GLY A 145 10.96 9.27 -3.44
N THR A 146 11.92 8.96 -4.31
CA THR A 146 11.72 8.76 -5.76
C THR A 146 10.72 7.64 -6.08
N ALA A 147 10.70 6.54 -5.29
CA ALA A 147 9.74 5.46 -5.46
C ALA A 147 8.29 5.93 -5.22
N THR A 148 8.08 6.77 -4.21
CA THR A 148 6.77 7.39 -3.93
C THR A 148 6.34 8.30 -5.07
N ALA A 149 7.23 9.14 -5.59
CA ALA A 149 6.93 10.01 -6.73
C ALA A 149 6.57 9.22 -8.01
N ARG A 150 7.26 8.10 -8.29
CA ARG A 150 6.90 7.19 -9.39
C ARG A 150 5.50 6.58 -9.20
N GLN A 151 5.16 6.23 -7.96
CA GLN A 151 3.81 5.74 -7.64
C GLN A 151 2.76 6.87 -7.78
N CYS A 152 3.07 8.10 -7.36
CA CYS A 152 2.22 9.28 -7.59
C CYS A 152 1.95 9.49 -9.08
N ALA A 153 2.98 9.47 -9.92
CA ALA A 153 2.83 9.61 -11.36
C ALA A 153 1.92 8.53 -11.96
N LYS A 154 2.12 7.25 -11.59
CA LYS A 154 1.29 6.13 -12.05
C LYS A 154 -0.16 6.25 -11.59
N THR A 155 -0.39 6.60 -10.33
CA THR A 155 -1.73 6.70 -9.75
C THR A 155 -2.46 7.93 -10.31
N MET A 156 -1.78 9.08 -10.44
CA MET A 156 -2.29 10.28 -11.07
C MET A 156 -2.67 10.03 -12.53
N SER A 157 -1.81 9.36 -13.31
CA SER A 157 -2.12 9.00 -14.70
C SER A 157 -3.45 8.27 -14.80
N LYS A 158 -3.67 7.25 -13.97
CA LYS A 158 -4.85 6.38 -14.03
C LYS A 158 -6.13 7.02 -13.46
N TYR A 159 -6.04 7.68 -12.31
CA TYR A 159 -7.22 8.12 -11.55
C TYR A 159 -7.51 9.61 -11.63
N VAL A 160 -6.61 10.41 -12.23
CA VAL A 160 -6.79 11.85 -12.42
C VAL A 160 -6.80 12.19 -13.89
N LEU A 161 -5.70 11.90 -14.61
CA LEU A 161 -5.54 12.36 -16.00
C LEU A 161 -6.38 11.58 -17.00
N GLU A 162 -6.51 10.25 -16.86
CA GLU A 162 -7.38 9.46 -17.76
C GLU A 162 -8.86 9.81 -17.63
N PRO A 163 -9.44 10.00 -16.43
CA PRO A 163 -10.79 10.53 -16.30
C PRO A 163 -10.96 11.92 -16.90
N LEU A 164 -10.01 12.84 -16.67
CA LEU A 164 -10.05 14.18 -17.27
C LEU A 164 -10.01 14.17 -18.81
N VAL A 165 -9.31 13.19 -19.41
CA VAL A 165 -9.32 12.99 -20.89
C VAL A 165 -10.66 12.44 -21.33
N ARG A 166 -11.21 11.42 -20.62
CA ARG A 166 -12.51 10.83 -20.94
C ARG A 166 -13.65 11.84 -20.85
N ASP A 167 -13.56 12.76 -19.88
CA ASP A 167 -14.55 13.83 -19.67
C ASP A 167 -14.25 15.09 -20.53
N GLU A 168 -13.33 14.98 -21.49
CA GLU A 168 -12.93 16.03 -22.45
C GLU A 168 -12.43 17.34 -21.81
N VAL A 169 -12.01 17.30 -20.54
CA VAL A 169 -11.45 18.47 -19.83
C VAL A 169 -10.04 18.78 -20.30
N ILE A 170 -9.29 17.74 -20.68
CA ILE A 170 -7.95 17.83 -21.28
C ILE A 170 -7.86 16.95 -22.54
N ALA A 171 -7.05 17.35 -23.50
CA ALA A 171 -6.95 16.67 -24.80
C ALA A 171 -6.23 15.33 -24.73
N HIS A 172 -5.25 15.17 -23.84
CA HIS A 172 -4.47 13.93 -23.69
C HIS A 172 -3.83 13.84 -22.31
N ASN A 173 -3.45 12.60 -21.93
CA ASN A 173 -2.71 12.36 -20.69
C ASN A 173 -1.20 12.58 -20.91
N PRO A 174 -0.61 13.66 -20.38
CA PRO A 174 0.80 13.98 -20.63
C PRO A 174 1.76 12.91 -20.07
N LEU A 175 1.42 12.24 -18.96
CA LEU A 175 2.28 11.21 -18.36
C LEU A 175 2.39 9.92 -19.19
N ARG A 176 1.62 9.79 -20.28
CA ARG A 176 1.82 8.71 -21.26
C ARG A 176 2.89 9.06 -22.29
N SER A 177 3.03 10.34 -22.61
CA SER A 177 3.93 10.82 -23.68
C SER A 177 5.31 11.23 -23.18
N PHE A 178 5.47 11.53 -21.88
CA PHE A 178 6.78 11.85 -21.31
C PHE A 178 7.01 11.13 -19.97
N LYS A 179 8.28 10.88 -19.64
CA LYS A 179 8.69 10.34 -18.34
C LYS A 179 9.31 11.47 -17.52
N PRO A 180 8.72 11.84 -16.35
CA PRO A 180 9.28 12.87 -15.48
C PRO A 180 10.71 12.53 -15.04
N ARG A 181 11.62 13.49 -15.10
CA ARG A 181 12.96 13.37 -14.54
C ARG A 181 12.87 13.58 -13.03
N LEU A 182 13.00 12.52 -12.28
CA LEU A 182 12.91 12.57 -10.83
C LEU A 182 14.31 12.56 -10.22
N PRO A 183 14.57 13.37 -9.17
CA PRO A 183 15.83 13.32 -8.47
C PRO A 183 16.05 11.92 -7.89
N GLU A 184 17.23 11.37 -8.15
CA GLU A 184 17.65 10.10 -7.54
C GLU A 184 18.45 10.43 -6.28
N HIS A 185 18.09 9.79 -5.16
CA HIS A 185 18.92 9.86 -3.96
C HIS A 185 20.27 9.19 -4.26
N ARG A 186 21.31 9.98 -4.36
CA ARG A 186 22.70 9.48 -4.41
C ARG A 186 22.96 8.76 -3.09
N GLY A 187 23.11 7.46 -3.09
CA GLY A 187 23.53 6.70 -1.91
C GLY A 187 22.77 5.40 -1.61
N THR A 188 21.65 5.12 -2.27
CA THR A 188 20.97 3.84 -2.17
C THR A 188 20.88 3.19 -3.55
N SER A 189 22.03 2.87 -4.14
CA SER A 189 22.10 1.82 -5.15
C SER A 189 21.65 0.53 -4.45
N LYS A 190 20.37 0.21 -4.52
CA LYS A 190 19.91 -1.13 -4.14
C LYS A 190 20.63 -2.07 -5.08
N ALA A 191 21.38 -3.00 -4.52
CA ALA A 191 21.92 -4.12 -5.26
C ALA A 191 20.79 -4.71 -6.12
N VAL A 192 21.09 -5.03 -7.37
CA VAL A 192 20.14 -5.73 -8.23
C VAL A 192 19.95 -7.11 -7.61
N GLY A 193 18.72 -7.46 -7.28
CA GLY A 193 18.40 -8.67 -6.53
C GLY A 193 18.07 -8.43 -5.06
N GLY A 194 17.56 -9.45 -4.38
CA GLY A 194 17.29 -9.44 -2.94
C GLY A 194 18.55 -9.77 -2.17
N GLN A 195 18.78 -9.09 -1.04
CA GLN A 195 19.81 -9.50 -0.10
C GLN A 195 19.45 -10.87 0.50
N ALA A 196 20.37 -11.84 0.42
CA ALA A 196 20.20 -13.20 0.89
C ALA A 196 21.21 -13.52 1.98
N LEU A 197 20.82 -14.34 2.95
CA LEU A 197 21.72 -14.96 3.92
C LEU A 197 22.53 -16.07 3.24
N ALA A 198 23.70 -16.35 3.76
CA ALA A 198 24.42 -17.58 3.41
C ALA A 198 23.64 -18.82 3.95
N PRO A 199 23.81 -20.01 3.31
CA PRO A 199 23.11 -21.22 3.78
C PRO A 199 23.39 -21.60 5.22
N ASP A 200 24.65 -21.45 5.67
CA ASP A 200 25.06 -21.67 7.06
C ASP A 200 24.46 -20.65 8.04
N GLU A 201 24.34 -19.38 7.62
CA GLU A 201 23.66 -18.34 8.42
C GLU A 201 22.18 -18.68 8.60
N ARG A 202 21.49 -19.13 7.53
CA ARG A 202 20.09 -19.58 7.62
C ARG A 202 19.95 -20.75 8.58
N GLU A 203 20.85 -21.73 8.50
CA GLU A 203 20.84 -22.90 9.39
C GLU A 203 21.06 -22.52 10.85
N ARG A 204 21.99 -21.61 11.12
CA ARG A 204 22.24 -21.08 12.47
C ARG A 204 21.00 -20.35 13.02
N VAL A 205 20.32 -19.58 12.18
CA VAL A 205 19.06 -18.92 12.58
C VAL A 205 17.96 -19.95 12.90
N ILE A 206 17.75 -20.96 12.07
CA ILE A 206 16.78 -22.02 12.33
C ILE A 206 17.10 -22.74 13.64
N GLY A 207 18.35 -23.16 13.82
CA GLY A 207 18.80 -23.84 15.04
C GLY A 207 18.57 -23.00 16.30
N TYR A 208 18.93 -21.71 16.25
CA TYR A 208 18.69 -20.80 17.37
C TYR A 208 17.20 -20.59 17.66
N LEU A 209 16.38 -20.37 16.65
CA LEU A 209 14.92 -20.19 16.82
C LEU A 209 14.24 -21.44 17.40
N LEU A 210 14.71 -22.63 17.05
CA LEU A 210 14.22 -23.89 17.62
C LEU A 210 14.59 -24.07 19.09
N SER A 211 15.70 -23.48 19.55
CA SER A 211 16.15 -23.52 20.94
C SER A 211 15.41 -22.53 21.85
N ILE A 212 14.72 -21.53 21.29
CA ILE A 212 13.99 -20.54 22.08
C ILE A 212 12.78 -21.16 22.79
N ASP A 213 12.75 -21.04 24.12
CA ASP A 213 11.52 -21.27 24.88
C ASP A 213 10.60 -20.01 24.78
N PRO A 214 9.44 -20.12 24.13
CA PRO A 214 8.51 -19.00 24.03
C PRO A 214 7.90 -18.60 25.38
N ASN A 215 8.06 -19.39 26.43
CA ASN A 215 7.59 -19.09 27.79
C ASN A 215 8.58 -18.22 28.56
N ASP A 216 9.82 -18.20 28.15
CA ASP A 216 10.86 -17.34 28.72
C ASP A 216 10.68 -15.90 28.23
N VAL A 217 9.79 -15.17 28.91
CA VAL A 217 9.49 -13.75 28.64
C VAL A 217 9.47 -12.96 29.94
N GLU A 218 10.11 -11.81 29.94
CA GLU A 218 10.03 -10.89 31.07
C GLU A 218 8.58 -10.40 31.31
N PRO A 219 8.13 -10.36 32.58
CA PRO A 219 6.85 -9.76 32.93
C PRO A 219 6.76 -8.30 32.47
N PRO A 220 5.60 -7.82 32.05
CA PRO A 220 5.44 -6.43 31.65
C PRO A 220 5.59 -5.51 32.87
N LYS A 221 6.50 -4.53 32.81
CA LYS A 221 6.66 -3.52 33.87
C LYS A 221 5.48 -2.53 33.87
N ARG A 222 4.90 -2.25 32.71
CA ARG A 222 3.73 -1.35 32.52
C ARG A 222 2.99 -1.73 31.23
N GLY A 223 1.72 -1.32 31.12
CA GLY A 223 0.90 -1.45 29.92
C GLY A 223 -0.20 -2.52 30.03
N ARG A 224 -1.01 -2.62 28.96
CA ARG A 224 -2.20 -3.48 28.91
C ARG A 224 -1.90 -4.96 28.55
N TYR A 225 -0.70 -5.28 28.12
CA TYR A 225 -0.33 -6.63 27.72
C TYR A 225 0.03 -7.48 28.93
N THR A 226 -0.59 -8.67 29.01
CA THR A 226 -0.31 -9.66 30.05
C THR A 226 0.94 -10.49 29.73
N VAL A 227 1.42 -11.28 30.69
CA VAL A 227 2.47 -12.29 30.44
C VAL A 227 2.03 -13.29 29.36
N LYS A 228 0.75 -13.70 29.37
CA LYS A 228 0.17 -14.58 28.35
C LYS A 228 0.28 -13.97 26.95
N ASP A 229 -0.05 -12.68 26.80
CA ASP A 229 0.05 -11.99 25.51
C ASP A 229 1.50 -11.91 25.03
N ARG A 230 2.45 -11.71 25.93
CA ARG A 230 3.89 -11.67 25.59
C ARG A 230 4.41 -13.04 25.15
N ARG A 231 3.99 -14.12 25.82
CA ARG A 231 4.31 -15.50 25.43
C ARG A 231 3.72 -15.82 24.06
N SER A 232 2.46 -15.45 23.83
CA SER A 232 1.79 -15.60 22.54
C SER A 232 2.52 -14.81 21.44
N LEU A 233 2.93 -13.57 21.71
CA LEU A 233 3.71 -12.74 20.80
C LEU A 233 5.05 -13.40 20.46
N ARG A 234 5.84 -13.77 21.50
CA ARG A 234 7.16 -14.39 21.31
C ARG A 234 7.07 -15.65 20.48
N ARG A 235 6.12 -16.49 20.81
CA ARG A 235 5.86 -17.74 20.10
C ARG A 235 5.48 -17.49 18.63
N SER A 236 4.52 -16.63 18.36
CA SER A 236 4.08 -16.34 16.99
C SER A 236 5.20 -15.75 16.14
N VAL A 237 6.01 -14.85 16.69
CA VAL A 237 7.15 -14.25 15.97
C VAL A 237 8.20 -15.30 15.62
N VAL A 238 8.56 -16.18 16.57
CA VAL A 238 9.52 -17.27 16.36
C VAL A 238 9.00 -18.25 15.30
N GLU A 239 7.78 -18.73 15.46
CA GLU A 239 7.20 -19.77 14.60
C GLU A 239 6.91 -19.26 13.17
N ILE A 240 6.44 -18.01 12.98
CA ILE A 240 6.32 -17.40 11.66
C ILE A 240 7.70 -17.28 11.00
N THR A 241 8.72 -16.86 11.76
CA THR A 241 10.07 -16.71 11.21
C THR A 241 10.65 -18.07 10.81
N LEU A 242 10.49 -19.11 11.60
CA LEU A 242 10.85 -20.49 11.27
C LEU A 242 10.18 -20.95 9.98
N LEU A 243 8.86 -20.76 9.89
CA LEU A 243 8.09 -21.16 8.72
C LEU A 243 8.54 -20.37 7.46
N GLN A 244 8.82 -19.08 7.61
CA GLN A 244 9.35 -18.28 6.51
C GLN A 244 10.76 -18.72 6.10
N ALA A 245 11.62 -19.05 7.05
CA ALA A 245 12.98 -19.54 6.78
C ALA A 245 12.98 -20.91 6.06
N ALA A 246 11.98 -21.76 6.32
CA ALA A 246 11.84 -23.05 5.68
C ALA A 246 11.10 -23.01 4.32
N THR A 247 10.20 -22.05 4.11
CA THR A 247 9.27 -22.06 2.96
C THR A 247 9.37 -20.82 2.06
N GLY A 248 9.96 -19.73 2.52
CA GLY A 248 9.96 -18.44 1.83
C GLY A 248 8.58 -17.78 1.72
N LEU A 249 7.62 -18.13 2.55
CA LEU A 249 6.30 -17.49 2.61
C LEU A 249 6.41 -15.98 2.85
N ARG A 250 5.53 -15.19 2.22
CA ARG A 250 5.42 -13.78 2.58
C ARG A 250 4.77 -13.63 3.95
N ILE A 251 5.18 -12.65 4.72
CA ILE A 251 4.54 -12.36 6.03
C ILE A 251 3.02 -12.14 5.88
N SER A 252 2.58 -11.51 4.79
CA SER A 252 1.16 -11.32 4.50
C SER A 252 0.41 -12.63 4.26
N GLU A 253 1.08 -13.66 3.77
CA GLU A 253 0.54 -15.02 3.59
C GLU A 253 0.60 -15.79 4.93
N ALA A 254 1.77 -15.83 5.58
CA ALA A 254 1.98 -16.58 6.81
C ALA A 254 1.00 -16.21 7.94
N ARG A 255 0.75 -14.92 8.17
CA ARG A 255 -0.17 -14.44 9.22
C ARG A 255 -1.65 -14.78 8.97
N LEU A 256 -2.00 -15.19 7.76
CA LEU A 256 -3.37 -15.56 7.38
C LEU A 256 -3.60 -17.08 7.35
N LEU A 257 -2.57 -17.86 7.68
CA LEU A 257 -2.69 -19.31 7.67
C LEU A 257 -3.67 -19.76 8.76
N THR A 258 -4.56 -20.65 8.36
CA THR A 258 -5.47 -21.37 9.24
C THR A 258 -5.00 -22.82 9.39
N ARG A 259 -5.63 -23.55 10.31
CA ARG A 259 -5.40 -24.99 10.47
C ARG A 259 -5.60 -25.74 9.14
N GLY A 260 -6.65 -25.39 8.39
CA GLY A 260 -6.97 -25.97 7.08
C GLY A 260 -6.00 -25.57 5.96
N SER A 261 -5.13 -24.57 6.17
CA SER A 261 -4.07 -24.23 5.23
C SER A 261 -2.90 -25.22 5.25
N MET A 262 -2.83 -26.06 6.29
CA MET A 262 -1.77 -27.06 6.45
C MET A 262 -2.31 -28.44 6.08
N GLY A 263 -1.55 -29.15 5.28
CA GLY A 263 -1.85 -30.52 4.87
C GLY A 263 -0.61 -31.42 4.96
N GLU A 264 -0.81 -32.71 4.97
CA GLU A 264 0.27 -33.69 4.96
C GLU A 264 0.00 -34.72 3.87
N GLU A 265 0.98 -34.95 3.01
CA GLU A 265 0.91 -35.94 1.93
C GLU A 265 2.25 -36.68 1.83
N GLY A 266 2.19 -38.01 1.88
CA GLY A 266 3.39 -38.84 1.83
C GLY A 266 4.39 -38.56 2.96
N GLY A 267 3.92 -38.15 4.15
CA GLY A 267 4.76 -37.79 5.29
C GLY A 267 5.40 -36.39 5.20
N VAL A 268 5.10 -35.64 4.15
CA VAL A 268 5.62 -34.27 3.96
C VAL A 268 4.55 -33.26 4.35
N LEU A 269 4.85 -32.43 5.35
CA LEU A 269 3.99 -31.31 5.72
C LEU A 269 4.05 -30.23 4.63
N SER A 270 2.90 -29.70 4.27
CA SER A 270 2.78 -28.67 3.25
C SER A 270 1.87 -27.51 3.68
N VAL A 271 2.09 -26.34 3.07
CA VAL A 271 1.30 -25.13 3.28
C VAL A 271 0.60 -24.76 1.98
N THR A 272 -0.72 -24.66 2.00
CA THR A 272 -1.52 -24.21 0.87
C THR A 272 -1.83 -22.72 1.02
N VAL A 273 -1.37 -21.92 0.06
CA VAL A 273 -1.71 -20.51 -0.09
C VAL A 273 -2.81 -20.41 -1.15
N THR A 274 -4.01 -20.02 -0.77
CA THR A 274 -5.14 -19.88 -1.71
C THR A 274 -4.96 -18.71 -2.66
N ALA A 275 -5.71 -18.69 -3.76
CA ALA A 275 -5.68 -17.62 -4.75
C ALA A 275 -6.11 -16.26 -4.14
N GLU A 276 -7.01 -16.27 -3.16
CA GLU A 276 -7.51 -15.08 -2.45
C GLU A 276 -6.44 -14.40 -1.61
N VAL A 277 -5.63 -15.22 -0.91
CA VAL A 277 -4.53 -14.74 -0.07
C VAL A 277 -3.31 -14.35 -0.92
N SER A 278 -3.09 -15.06 -2.02
CA SER A 278 -1.96 -14.82 -2.92
C SER A 278 -2.02 -13.45 -3.58
N LYS A 279 -0.89 -12.72 -3.59
CA LYS A 279 -0.76 -11.43 -4.28
C LYS A 279 -1.00 -11.54 -5.79
N THR A 280 -0.71 -12.69 -6.39
CA THR A 280 -0.80 -12.95 -7.83
C THR A 280 -2.11 -13.63 -8.23
N HIS A 281 -3.07 -13.80 -7.31
CA HIS A 281 -4.32 -14.54 -7.52
C HIS A 281 -4.12 -15.99 -8.04
N ARG A 282 -2.97 -16.59 -7.71
CA ARG A 282 -2.67 -17.99 -8.02
C ARG A 282 -2.40 -18.73 -6.72
N GLY A 283 -3.20 -19.75 -6.47
CA GLY A 283 -2.95 -20.67 -5.36
C GLY A 283 -1.69 -21.49 -5.59
N ARG A 284 -1.07 -21.94 -4.52
CA ARG A 284 0.06 -22.87 -4.56
C ARG A 284 0.20 -23.63 -3.24
N THR A 285 0.72 -24.85 -3.34
CA THR A 285 1.11 -25.66 -2.17
C THR A 285 2.62 -25.70 -2.08
N ILE A 286 3.14 -25.52 -0.89
CA ILE A 286 4.55 -25.33 -0.57
C ILE A 286 4.95 -26.38 0.46
N PRO A 287 5.84 -27.33 0.17
CA PRO A 287 6.34 -28.28 1.16
C PRO A 287 7.21 -27.58 2.20
N VAL A 288 7.11 -28.00 3.46
CA VAL A 288 8.01 -27.64 4.55
C VAL A 288 9.14 -28.64 4.54
N THR A 289 10.28 -28.29 3.93
CA THR A 289 11.39 -29.22 3.67
C THR A 289 12.30 -29.46 4.89
N ASP A 290 12.27 -28.59 5.88
CA ASP A 290 13.00 -28.79 7.15
C ASP A 290 12.09 -29.51 8.16
N GLU A 291 12.43 -30.75 8.47
CA GLU A 291 11.60 -31.62 9.33
C GLU A 291 11.48 -31.07 10.76
N ARG A 292 12.49 -30.42 11.27
CA ARG A 292 12.45 -29.80 12.61
C ARG A 292 11.41 -28.67 12.66
N VAL A 293 11.31 -27.90 11.58
CA VAL A 293 10.29 -26.86 11.42
C VAL A 293 8.92 -27.50 11.19
N ALA A 294 8.85 -28.57 10.39
CA ALA A 294 7.61 -29.33 10.18
C ALA A 294 7.04 -29.85 11.51
N ASP A 295 7.87 -30.46 12.37
CA ASP A 295 7.47 -30.92 13.70
C ASP A 295 6.97 -29.78 14.61
N ARG A 296 7.60 -28.63 14.53
CA ARG A 296 7.12 -27.45 15.27
C ARG A 296 5.75 -26.98 14.77
N MET A 297 5.51 -27.06 13.46
CA MET A 297 4.22 -26.69 12.88
C MET A 297 3.14 -27.75 13.16
N ARG A 298 3.44 -29.05 13.19
CA ARG A 298 2.50 -30.11 13.60
C ARG A 298 1.97 -29.84 15.01
N ARG A 299 2.86 -29.55 15.96
CA ARG A 299 2.46 -29.18 17.34
C ARG A 299 1.57 -27.93 17.34
N ARG A 300 1.88 -26.96 16.51
CA ARG A 300 1.05 -25.75 16.38
C ARG A 300 -0.34 -26.05 15.84
N MET A 301 -0.45 -27.00 14.88
CA MET A 301 -1.72 -27.47 14.34
C MET A 301 -2.54 -28.21 15.39
N GLU A 302 -1.92 -29.09 16.20
CA GLU A 302 -2.58 -29.81 17.28
C GLU A 302 -3.18 -28.85 18.32
N GLU A 303 -2.45 -27.78 18.67
CA GLU A 303 -2.94 -26.76 19.60
C GLU A 303 -4.06 -25.88 19.03
N ALA A 304 -4.11 -25.70 17.72
CA ALA A 304 -5.20 -24.98 17.04
C ALA A 304 -6.51 -25.81 17.05
N GLY A 305 -6.41 -27.14 17.31
CA GLY A 305 -7.55 -28.05 17.34
C GLY A 305 -8.03 -28.44 15.94
N ASP A 306 -9.26 -28.95 15.86
CA ASP A 306 -9.82 -29.52 14.62
C ASP A 306 -10.55 -28.46 13.74
N ASP A 307 -10.72 -27.25 14.23
CA ASP A 307 -11.36 -26.18 13.44
C ASP A 307 -10.44 -25.73 12.30
N ALA A 308 -10.84 -26.05 11.06
CA ALA A 308 -10.09 -25.70 9.86
C ALA A 308 -9.86 -24.18 9.68
N GLU A 309 -10.78 -23.36 10.22
CA GLU A 309 -10.70 -21.88 10.12
C GLU A 309 -9.90 -21.27 11.29
N ALA A 310 -9.50 -22.07 12.28
CA ALA A 310 -8.68 -21.57 13.39
C ALA A 310 -7.34 -21.01 12.88
N LEU A 311 -7.05 -19.76 13.23
CA LEU A 311 -5.80 -19.10 12.83
C LEU A 311 -4.60 -19.77 13.51
N LEU A 312 -3.58 -20.11 12.73
CA LEU A 312 -2.31 -20.62 13.29
C LEU A 312 -1.52 -19.52 14.01
N PHE A 313 -1.58 -18.31 13.52
CA PHE A 313 -0.84 -17.16 14.07
C PHE A 313 -1.78 -15.98 14.33
N PRO A 314 -2.71 -16.11 15.30
CA PRO A 314 -3.64 -15.03 15.63
C PRO A 314 -2.92 -13.83 16.25
N ALA A 315 -3.63 -12.70 16.35
CA ALA A 315 -3.14 -11.53 17.06
C ALA A 315 -2.82 -11.89 18.54
N PRO A 316 -1.64 -11.54 19.07
CA PRO A 316 -1.19 -12.00 20.40
C PRO A 316 -2.14 -11.72 21.56
N ALA A 317 -2.83 -10.58 21.53
CA ALA A 317 -3.80 -10.17 22.55
C ALA A 317 -5.27 -10.43 22.15
N ALA A 318 -5.53 -11.09 21.00
CA ALA A 318 -6.88 -11.36 20.49
C ALA A 318 -6.87 -12.63 19.63
N SER A 319 -6.96 -13.79 20.27
CA SER A 319 -6.78 -15.11 19.64
C SER A 319 -7.73 -15.43 18.47
N GLY A 320 -8.89 -14.78 18.39
CA GLY A 320 -9.84 -14.94 17.27
C GLY A 320 -9.63 -13.94 16.12
N SER A 321 -8.62 -13.09 16.16
CA SER A 321 -8.41 -12.04 15.17
C SER A 321 -7.13 -12.24 14.39
N VAL A 322 -7.16 -11.89 13.09
CA VAL A 322 -5.97 -11.85 12.24
C VAL A 322 -5.00 -10.80 12.77
N TRP A 323 -3.74 -11.18 12.90
CA TRP A 323 -2.70 -10.24 13.35
C TRP A 323 -2.49 -9.11 12.32
N ASP A 324 -2.53 -7.84 12.77
CA ASP A 324 -2.25 -6.69 11.90
C ASP A 324 -0.85 -6.80 11.29
N LEU A 325 -0.75 -6.54 9.98
CA LEU A 325 0.49 -6.76 9.24
C LEU A 325 1.63 -5.85 9.70
N ASN A 326 1.35 -4.58 10.00
CA ASN A 326 2.40 -3.65 10.44
C ASN A 326 2.91 -4.02 11.83
N ASN A 327 2.01 -4.45 12.71
CA ASN A 327 2.36 -4.94 14.05
C ASN A 327 3.19 -6.23 13.97
N ALA A 328 2.83 -7.16 13.08
CA ALA A 328 3.59 -8.38 12.84
C ALA A 328 5.00 -8.09 12.28
N GLU A 329 5.09 -7.24 11.25
CA GLU A 329 6.37 -6.82 10.67
C GLU A 329 7.26 -6.11 11.70
N HIS A 330 6.67 -5.27 12.56
CA HIS A 330 7.42 -4.58 13.61
C HIS A 330 7.97 -5.57 14.66
N ALA A 331 7.16 -6.52 15.07
CA ALA A 331 7.57 -7.54 16.04
C ALA A 331 8.68 -8.45 15.47
N ILE A 332 8.55 -8.88 14.22
CA ILE A 332 9.59 -9.68 13.54
C ILE A 332 10.87 -8.88 13.37
N LYS A 333 10.82 -7.59 13.03
CA LYS A 333 12.02 -6.76 12.97
C LYS A 333 12.76 -6.64 14.31
N LYS A 334 12.01 -6.70 15.43
CA LYS A 334 12.64 -6.74 16.75
C LYS A 334 13.37 -8.07 16.95
N LEU A 335 12.76 -9.19 16.57
CA LEU A 335 13.44 -10.50 16.61
C LEU A 335 14.67 -10.52 15.70
N TYR A 336 14.62 -9.92 14.50
CA TYR A 336 15.77 -9.89 13.60
C TYR A 336 16.98 -9.13 14.20
N ARG A 337 16.74 -8.06 14.97
CA ARG A 337 17.82 -7.36 15.68
C ARG A 337 18.45 -8.24 16.76
N GLU A 338 17.63 -8.96 17.51
CA GLU A 338 18.07 -9.94 18.49
C GLU A 338 18.92 -11.03 17.82
N LEU A 339 18.43 -11.63 16.72
CA LEU A 339 19.16 -12.62 15.94
C LEU A 339 20.48 -12.08 15.37
N ALA A 340 20.50 -10.81 14.94
CA ALA A 340 21.70 -10.17 14.44
C ALA A 340 22.78 -10.06 15.51
N ASP A 341 22.38 -9.77 16.75
CA ASP A 341 23.30 -9.65 17.88
C ASP A 341 23.78 -11.02 18.37
N GLU A 342 22.86 -11.95 18.58
CA GLU A 342 23.15 -13.28 19.14
C GLU A 342 23.97 -14.16 18.19
N LEU A 343 23.74 -14.03 16.88
CA LEU A 343 24.36 -14.89 15.88
C LEU A 343 25.48 -14.20 15.09
N ASP A 344 25.76 -12.94 15.37
CA ASP A 344 26.70 -12.12 14.59
C ASP A 344 26.38 -12.16 13.07
N ILE A 345 25.10 -11.83 12.74
CA ILE A 345 24.62 -11.74 11.35
C ILE A 345 24.11 -10.31 11.10
N PRO A 346 25.00 -9.34 10.80
CA PRO A 346 24.62 -7.92 10.67
C PRO A 346 23.52 -7.64 9.64
N LEU A 347 23.45 -8.45 8.58
CA LEU A 347 22.47 -8.31 7.51
C LEU A 347 21.02 -8.31 8.05
N LEU A 348 20.72 -9.07 9.10
CA LEU A 348 19.37 -9.14 9.70
C LEU A 348 18.89 -7.80 10.28
N ARG A 349 19.77 -6.84 10.58
CA ARG A 349 19.38 -5.50 11.02
C ARG A 349 18.78 -4.65 9.88
N GLU A 350 19.21 -4.90 8.65
CA GLU A 350 18.92 -4.07 7.49
C GLU A 350 17.77 -4.62 6.63
N VAL A 351 17.54 -5.94 6.68
CA VAL A 351 16.58 -6.61 5.81
C VAL A 351 15.15 -6.59 6.34
N SER A 352 14.20 -6.92 5.45
CA SER A 352 12.80 -7.18 5.78
C SER A 352 12.51 -8.68 5.77
N THR A 353 11.28 -9.06 6.09
CA THR A 353 10.81 -10.45 6.05
C THR A 353 10.93 -11.11 4.66
N HIS A 354 11.25 -10.36 3.62
CA HIS A 354 11.54 -10.90 2.29
C HIS A 354 12.91 -11.58 2.18
N VAL A 355 13.78 -11.42 3.16
CA VAL A 355 15.12 -12.04 3.19
C VAL A 355 15.04 -13.56 3.02
N TRP A 356 14.12 -14.23 3.70
CA TRP A 356 13.99 -15.70 3.63
C TRP A 356 13.67 -16.19 2.22
N ARG A 357 12.84 -15.45 1.51
CA ARG A 357 12.52 -15.75 0.12
C ARG A 357 13.73 -15.55 -0.80
N ALA A 358 14.47 -14.46 -0.60
CA ALA A 358 15.70 -14.22 -1.35
C ALA A 358 16.76 -15.28 -1.03
N THR A 359 16.91 -15.66 0.23
CA THR A 359 17.84 -16.70 0.69
C THR A 359 17.53 -18.04 0.04
N LEU A 360 16.31 -18.56 0.18
CA LEU A 360 15.93 -19.84 -0.40
C LEU A 360 16.00 -19.83 -1.92
N ASN A 361 15.60 -18.75 -2.57
CA ASN A 361 15.68 -18.64 -4.02
C ASN A 361 17.14 -18.64 -4.52
N THR A 362 18.04 -17.97 -3.81
CA THR A 362 19.47 -17.94 -4.11
C THR A 362 20.10 -19.31 -3.84
N GLU A 363 19.81 -19.93 -2.71
CA GLU A 363 20.26 -21.30 -2.39
C GLU A 363 19.81 -22.33 -3.43
N TRP A 364 18.57 -22.25 -3.89
CA TRP A 364 18.05 -23.13 -4.92
C TRP A 364 18.65 -22.87 -6.30
N MET A 365 19.01 -21.61 -6.59
CA MET A 365 19.76 -21.31 -7.80
C MET A 365 21.15 -21.95 -7.75
N GLN A 366 21.82 -21.90 -6.62
CA GLN A 366 23.12 -22.58 -6.42
C GLN A 366 23.04 -24.10 -6.60
N ARG A 367 21.92 -24.71 -6.20
CA ARG A 367 21.62 -26.13 -6.39
C ARG A 367 21.17 -26.48 -7.81
N GLY A 368 21.19 -25.53 -8.75
CA GLY A 368 20.81 -25.74 -10.15
C GLY A 368 19.31 -25.90 -10.40
N ILE A 369 18.43 -25.55 -9.43
CA ILE A 369 16.98 -25.64 -9.64
C ILE A 369 16.56 -24.57 -10.67
N PRO A 370 15.86 -24.98 -11.76
CA PRO A 370 15.47 -24.07 -12.84
C PRO A 370 14.63 -22.89 -12.36
N GLU A 371 14.86 -21.70 -12.97
CA GLU A 371 14.18 -20.46 -12.62
C GLU A 371 12.65 -20.58 -12.69
N VAL A 372 12.12 -21.32 -13.67
CA VAL A 372 10.68 -21.51 -13.84
C VAL A 372 10.08 -22.22 -12.62
N ILE A 373 10.75 -23.26 -12.10
CA ILE A 373 10.32 -24.01 -10.91
C ILE A 373 10.39 -23.11 -9.67
N ARG A 374 11.51 -22.40 -9.49
CA ARG A 374 11.67 -21.45 -8.37
C ARG A 374 10.61 -20.36 -8.40
N SER A 375 10.33 -19.81 -9.58
CA SER A 375 9.30 -18.76 -9.74
C SER A 375 7.91 -19.28 -9.43
N ALA A 376 7.57 -20.48 -9.87
CA ALA A 376 6.28 -21.12 -9.56
C ALA A 376 6.12 -21.36 -8.05
N TYR A 377 7.13 -21.92 -7.39
CA TYR A 377 7.15 -22.17 -5.96
C TYR A 377 6.94 -20.88 -5.15
N PHE A 378 7.67 -19.83 -5.48
CA PHE A 378 7.55 -18.55 -4.78
C PHE A 378 6.35 -17.71 -5.25
N GLY A 379 5.63 -18.10 -6.31
CA GLY A 379 4.43 -17.41 -6.81
C GLY A 379 4.74 -16.02 -7.37
N HIS A 380 5.73 -15.91 -8.26
CA HIS A 380 6.02 -14.71 -9.04
C HIS A 380 6.48 -15.07 -10.46
N SER A 381 6.62 -14.06 -11.33
CA SER A 381 7.15 -14.31 -12.69
C SER A 381 8.68 -14.49 -12.65
N PRO A 382 9.29 -15.15 -13.65
CA PRO A 382 10.75 -15.26 -13.78
C PRO A 382 11.45 -13.88 -13.73
N GLU A 383 10.90 -12.87 -14.41
CA GLU A 383 11.44 -11.52 -14.41
C GLU A 383 11.47 -10.91 -12.98
N VAL A 384 10.39 -11.05 -12.21
CA VAL A 384 10.33 -10.63 -10.81
C VAL A 384 11.31 -11.43 -9.95
N ASN A 385 11.51 -12.72 -10.26
CA ASN A 385 12.46 -13.57 -9.58
C ASN A 385 13.89 -13.03 -9.72
N ARG A 386 14.33 -12.79 -10.95
CA ARG A 386 15.67 -12.22 -11.24
C ARG A 386 15.88 -10.86 -10.59
N ASN A 387 14.94 -9.94 -10.77
CA ASN A 387 15.11 -8.54 -10.40
C ASN A 387 15.02 -8.27 -8.88
N TYR A 388 14.37 -9.14 -8.11
CA TYR A 388 14.04 -8.84 -6.72
C TYR A 388 14.41 -9.93 -5.71
N TYR A 389 14.65 -11.17 -6.14
CA TYR A 389 14.83 -12.30 -5.23
C TYR A 389 16.08 -13.14 -5.52
N THR A 390 16.82 -12.87 -6.58
CA THR A 390 18.07 -13.55 -6.88
C THR A 390 19.22 -12.62 -6.55
N ASP A 391 20.05 -12.96 -5.58
CA ASP A 391 21.27 -12.23 -5.28
C ASP A 391 22.38 -12.73 -6.21
N THR A 392 22.61 -11.98 -7.29
CA THR A 392 23.68 -12.28 -8.25
C THR A 392 24.98 -11.55 -7.95
N THR A 393 24.99 -10.69 -6.93
CA THR A 393 26.17 -9.90 -6.56
C THR A 393 27.00 -10.56 -5.46
N ASN A 394 26.49 -11.58 -4.82
CA ASN A 394 27.17 -12.30 -3.77
C ASN A 394 28.26 -13.22 -4.37
N VAL A 395 29.53 -12.86 -4.14
CA VAL A 395 30.69 -13.59 -4.63
C VAL A 395 30.71 -15.06 -4.17
N SER A 396 30.17 -15.37 -2.99
CA SER A 396 30.06 -16.74 -2.50
C SER A 396 29.17 -17.63 -3.37
N VAL A 397 28.14 -17.04 -4.00
CA VAL A 397 27.29 -17.72 -4.98
C VAL A 397 28.09 -18.16 -6.20
N LEU A 398 28.91 -17.26 -6.74
CA LEU A 398 29.79 -17.55 -7.90
C LEU A 398 30.82 -18.63 -7.57
N VAL A 399 31.45 -18.51 -6.39
CA VAL A 399 32.43 -19.49 -5.92
C VAL A 399 31.80 -20.87 -5.74
N GLY A 400 30.60 -20.94 -5.15
CA GLY A 400 29.85 -22.20 -5.00
C GLY A 400 29.51 -22.86 -6.33
N MET A 401 29.04 -22.10 -7.33
CA MET A 401 28.76 -22.61 -8.68
C MET A 401 30.03 -23.10 -9.40
N LEU A 402 31.13 -22.37 -9.29
CA LEU A 402 32.40 -22.76 -9.90
C LEU A 402 32.98 -24.06 -9.31
N ARG A 403 32.85 -24.26 -7.98
CA ARG A 403 33.28 -25.48 -7.31
C ARG A 403 32.45 -26.70 -7.70
N GLN A 404 31.11 -26.55 -7.79
CA GLN A 404 30.23 -27.64 -8.26
C GLN A 404 30.49 -28.00 -9.72
N GLY A 405 30.78 -27.01 -10.57
CA GLY A 405 31.15 -27.26 -12.00
C GLY A 405 32.47 -28.00 -12.18
N ASN A 406 33.38 -27.93 -11.20
CA ASN A 406 34.67 -28.59 -11.21
C ASN A 406 34.69 -29.98 -10.54
N GLY A 407 33.51 -30.51 -10.11
CA GLY A 407 33.42 -31.87 -9.55
C GLY A 407 34.01 -32.04 -8.16
N GLU A 408 34.33 -30.93 -7.43
CA GLU A 408 34.78 -30.99 -6.06
C GLU A 408 33.53 -31.04 -5.13
N SER A 409 33.19 -32.24 -4.65
CA SER A 409 32.24 -32.46 -3.57
C SER A 409 32.84 -31.93 -2.25
N VAL A 410 32.08 -31.13 -1.53
CA VAL A 410 32.41 -30.71 -0.14
C VAL A 410 31.97 -31.82 0.80
#